data_d7d8ce1f4df0083116b1f5b932a3aadb
#
_entry.id   d7d8ce1f4df0083116b1f5b932a3aadb
#
_cell.length_a   1.000
_cell.length_b   1.000
_cell.length_c   1.000
_cell.angle_alpha   90.00
_cell.angle_beta   90.00
_cell.angle_gamma   90.00
#
_symmetry.space_group_name_H-M   'P 1'
#
loop_
_entity.id
_entity.type
_entity.pdbx_description
1 polymer ?
#
loop_
_entity_poly.entity_id
_entity_poly.type
_entity_poly.pdbx_seq_one_letter_code
_entity_poly.pdbx_strand_id
1 'polypeptide(L)'
;MSIRRVFASPLLRRVVSQTTGPARCMSAAADRLLVDMDTKTGVATVKMNRPPVNSLNLEFLTDINILLEKLENDKSCRGLILTSSNNKIFCAGLDIMEMYNPQRDRLTEFWRMLQNVWINLYNSRLITIAAINGHSPAGGCLLATCCDYRVMVQNFTIGLNETQLGIIPPFWFVDSMEGVIGYRQTEKACQKGLMMTTEQAFEVGLVDEVVTPEIIIEKAQNEMKSWLKIPDFARQLTKTQMKKAKVDKLLARREEDIEHFVNFITKDSVQKALGFYLEQMKNKAAKK
;
A
#
# COMPACT_ATOMS: atom_id res chain seq x y z
N MET A 1 7.72 68.20 -7.61
CA MET A 1 7.99 68.37 -6.19
C MET A 1 8.28 66.99 -5.62
N SER A 2 9.55 66.54 -5.58
CA SER A 2 10.58 66.75 -4.55
C SER A 2 10.04 66.33 -3.18
N ILE A 3 10.61 65.36 -2.46
CA ILE A 3 11.88 65.20 -1.76
C ILE A 3 11.95 63.78 -1.19
N ARG A 4 12.91 62.87 -1.48
CA ARG A 4 14.18 62.57 -0.77
C ARG A 4 13.99 62.33 0.77
N ARG A 5 14.42 61.28 1.36
CA ARG A 5 15.71 60.63 1.69
C ARG A 5 15.48 59.54 2.72
N VAL A 6 16.02 58.35 2.56
CA VAL A 6 17.26 57.78 3.14
C VAL A 6 17.22 57.58 4.67
N PHE A 7 17.32 56.33 5.08
CA PHE A 7 18.28 55.89 6.11
C PHE A 7 18.57 54.40 6.00
N ALA A 8 19.83 54.10 5.88
CA ALA A 8 20.41 52.76 5.92
C ALA A 8 20.95 52.48 7.31
N SER A 9 21.01 51.21 7.66
CA SER A 9 22.02 50.54 8.51
C SER A 9 21.46 49.80 9.74
N PRO A 10 22.18 48.83 10.32
CA PRO A 10 23.20 47.93 9.81
C PRO A 10 22.95 46.42 10.16
N LEU A 11 23.65 45.57 9.46
CA LEU A 11 24.17 44.26 9.78
C LEU A 11 23.85 43.67 11.17
N LEU A 12 23.00 42.65 11.19
CA LEU A 12 23.03 41.58 12.22
C LEU A 12 23.35 40.27 11.52
N ARG A 13 24.61 39.87 11.58
CA ARG A 13 25.07 38.50 11.34
C ARG A 13 24.36 37.60 12.35
N ARG A 14 23.36 36.82 11.89
CA ARG A 14 22.84 35.69 12.63
C ARG A 14 23.69 34.46 12.31
N VAL A 15 24.45 34.05 13.29
CA VAL A 15 25.14 32.77 13.37
C VAL A 15 24.06 31.68 13.13
N VAL A 16 24.16 31.01 12.00
CA VAL A 16 23.38 29.78 11.75
C VAL A 16 24.06 28.69 12.55
N SER A 17 23.50 28.43 13.71
CA SER A 17 23.77 27.21 14.48
C SER A 17 23.35 26.02 13.61
N GLN A 18 24.31 25.26 13.11
CA GLN A 18 24.10 23.96 12.52
C GLN A 18 23.61 23.01 13.61
N THR A 19 22.28 22.86 13.73
CA THR A 19 21.71 21.73 14.45
C THR A 19 21.78 20.53 13.51
N THR A 20 22.71 19.65 13.77
CA THR A 20 22.76 18.27 13.26
C THR A 20 21.54 17.51 13.79
N GLY A 21 20.45 17.53 13.07
CA GLY A 21 19.29 16.67 13.25
C GLY A 21 19.43 15.40 12.39
N PRO A 22 18.77 14.29 12.71
CA PRO A 22 19.26 12.93 12.51
C PRO A 22 19.24 12.48 11.04
N ALA A 23 20.41 12.48 10.42
CA ALA A 23 20.66 11.86 9.10
C ALA A 23 20.41 10.33 9.08
N ARG A 24 20.16 9.73 10.25
CA ARG A 24 20.02 8.27 10.39
C ARG A 24 18.64 7.70 10.04
N CYS A 25 17.60 8.54 9.99
CA CYS A 25 16.24 8.07 9.66
C CYS A 25 16.00 7.98 8.14
N MET A 26 16.64 8.82 7.35
CA MET A 26 16.45 8.82 5.88
C MET A 26 17.14 7.67 5.15
N SER A 27 18.28 7.13 5.67
CA SER A 27 18.96 6.01 5.02
C SER A 27 18.20 4.69 5.17
N ALA A 28 17.61 4.42 6.34
CA ALA A 28 16.85 3.19 6.59
C ALA A 28 15.51 3.12 5.81
N ALA A 29 14.90 4.26 5.52
CA ALA A 29 13.70 4.35 4.67
C ALA A 29 14.03 4.08 3.20
N ALA A 30 15.16 4.58 2.70
CA ALA A 30 15.64 4.35 1.33
C ALA A 30 15.92 2.86 1.04
N ASP A 31 16.32 2.09 2.06
CA ASP A 31 16.61 0.66 1.92
C ASP A 31 15.35 -0.22 1.88
N ARG A 32 14.21 0.23 2.45
CA ARG A 32 12.96 -0.55 2.48
C ARG A 32 12.09 -0.39 1.23
N LEU A 33 12.31 0.65 0.43
CA LEU A 33 11.65 0.90 -0.83
C LEU A 33 12.71 1.24 -1.88
N LEU A 34 12.90 0.37 -2.85
CA LEU A 34 13.82 0.60 -3.96
C LEU A 34 13.04 1.24 -5.11
N VAL A 35 13.42 2.44 -5.49
CA VAL A 35 12.72 3.24 -6.51
C VAL A 35 13.61 3.40 -7.73
N ASP A 36 13.10 2.96 -8.88
CA ASP A 36 13.69 3.19 -10.19
C ASP A 36 12.74 4.08 -11.00
N MET A 37 13.20 5.27 -11.39
CA MET A 37 12.42 6.26 -12.14
C MET A 37 12.88 6.31 -13.59
N ASP A 38 12.04 5.87 -14.49
CA ASP A 38 12.22 6.14 -15.92
C ASP A 38 11.79 7.58 -16.25
N THR A 39 12.78 8.45 -16.34
CA THR A 39 12.54 9.88 -16.63
C THR A 39 12.01 10.16 -18.02
N LYS A 40 12.11 9.20 -18.97
CA LYS A 40 11.56 9.36 -20.33
C LYS A 40 10.05 9.16 -20.36
N THR A 41 9.54 8.22 -19.57
CA THR A 41 8.10 7.90 -19.51
C THR A 41 7.40 8.53 -18.32
N GLY A 42 8.14 8.94 -17.29
CA GLY A 42 7.60 9.40 -16.01
C GLY A 42 7.04 8.22 -15.18
N VAL A 43 7.57 7.01 -15.32
CA VAL A 43 7.11 5.82 -14.61
C VAL A 43 8.09 5.44 -13.52
N ALA A 44 7.59 5.37 -12.28
CA ALA A 44 8.34 4.84 -11.13
C ALA A 44 8.08 3.35 -10.98
N THR A 45 9.13 2.53 -10.96
CA THR A 45 9.07 1.13 -10.51
C THR A 45 9.52 1.08 -9.06
N VAL A 46 8.61 0.70 -8.16
CA VAL A 46 8.86 0.63 -6.72
C VAL A 46 8.87 -0.81 -6.28
N LYS A 47 10.01 -1.25 -5.72
CA LYS A 47 10.16 -2.59 -5.14
C LYS A 47 10.08 -2.49 -3.61
N MET A 48 9.11 -3.14 -3.01
CA MET A 48 9.05 -3.37 -1.56
C MET A 48 10.24 -4.25 -1.14
N ASN A 49 11.02 -3.81 -0.16
CA ASN A 49 12.27 -4.44 0.25
C ASN A 49 12.40 -4.47 1.79
N ARG A 50 11.37 -4.94 2.47
CA ARG A 50 11.38 -5.15 3.93
C ARG A 50 11.42 -6.65 4.24
N PRO A 51 12.62 -7.23 4.37
CA PRO A 51 12.74 -8.65 4.72
C PRO A 51 12.13 -8.94 6.10
N PRO A 52 11.69 -10.19 6.33
CA PRO A 52 11.75 -11.31 5.39
C PRO A 52 10.61 -11.36 4.37
N VAL A 53 9.47 -10.67 4.58
CA VAL A 53 8.21 -10.94 3.85
C VAL A 53 7.41 -9.68 3.51
N ASN A 54 8.00 -8.50 3.59
CA ASN A 54 7.32 -7.22 3.33
C ASN A 54 6.02 -7.03 4.15
N SER A 55 6.01 -7.51 5.42
CA SER A 55 4.86 -7.25 6.29
C SER A 55 4.74 -5.76 6.59
N LEU A 56 3.50 -5.27 6.62
CA LEU A 56 3.17 -3.85 6.76
C LEU A 56 3.10 -3.48 8.25
N ASN A 57 4.20 -2.96 8.81
CA ASN A 57 4.22 -2.31 10.12
C ASN A 57 4.12 -0.78 9.98
N LEU A 58 3.99 -0.07 11.08
CA LEU A 58 3.81 1.38 11.11
C LEU A 58 4.92 2.11 10.33
N GLU A 59 6.18 1.74 10.53
CA GLU A 59 7.32 2.39 9.88
C GLU A 59 7.33 2.14 8.36
N PHE A 60 6.99 0.94 7.93
CA PHE A 60 6.95 0.62 6.49
C PHE A 60 5.76 1.27 5.79
N LEU A 61 4.59 1.32 6.45
CA LEU A 61 3.44 2.08 5.96
C LEU A 61 3.75 3.57 5.85
N THR A 62 4.49 4.12 6.82
CA THR A 62 4.94 5.53 6.78
C THR A 62 5.85 5.78 5.59
N ASP A 63 6.82 4.90 5.32
CA ASP A 63 7.70 5.02 4.15
C ASP A 63 6.92 4.94 2.83
N ILE A 64 5.98 3.99 2.73
CA ILE A 64 5.11 3.86 1.56
C ILE A 64 4.28 5.13 1.37
N ASN A 65 3.69 5.66 2.44
CA ASN A 65 2.88 6.87 2.38
C ASN A 65 3.69 8.08 1.91
N ILE A 66 4.87 8.31 2.48
CA ILE A 66 5.78 9.40 2.08
C ILE A 66 6.17 9.27 0.61
N LEU A 67 6.47 8.05 0.16
CA LEU A 67 6.81 7.82 -1.25
C LEU A 67 5.62 8.09 -2.18
N LEU A 68 4.42 7.62 -1.83
CA LEU A 68 3.20 7.89 -2.61
C LEU A 68 2.93 9.39 -2.72
N GLU A 69 3.03 10.14 -1.62
CA GLU A 69 2.87 11.60 -1.62
C GLU A 69 3.93 12.29 -2.49
N LYS A 70 5.18 11.83 -2.43
CA LYS A 70 6.27 12.36 -3.26
C LYS A 70 5.99 12.14 -4.75
N LEU A 71 5.60 10.92 -5.15
CA LEU A 71 5.27 10.60 -6.54
C LEU A 71 4.01 11.32 -7.02
N GLU A 72 3.01 11.46 -6.16
CA GLU A 72 1.78 12.19 -6.45
C GLU A 72 2.03 13.70 -6.69
N ASN A 73 2.97 14.30 -5.97
CA ASN A 73 3.33 15.72 -6.10
C ASN A 73 4.35 16.00 -7.22
N ASP A 74 5.05 14.99 -7.73
CA ASP A 74 5.96 15.11 -8.85
C ASP A 74 5.18 15.16 -10.17
N LYS A 75 5.06 16.34 -10.77
CA LYS A 75 4.34 16.54 -12.04
C LYS A 75 4.93 15.75 -13.22
N SER A 76 6.19 15.34 -13.15
CA SER A 76 6.81 14.50 -14.16
C SER A 76 6.45 13.02 -14.01
N CYS A 77 6.00 12.60 -12.82
CA CYS A 77 5.57 11.24 -12.56
C CYS A 77 4.14 11.01 -13.10
N ARG A 78 3.98 10.00 -13.96
CA ARG A 78 2.73 9.64 -14.62
C ARG A 78 2.21 8.26 -14.24
N GLY A 79 3.10 7.37 -13.78
CA GLY A 79 2.76 5.99 -13.45
C GLY A 79 3.61 5.39 -12.34
N LEU A 80 3.03 4.41 -11.66
CA LEU A 80 3.66 3.63 -10.60
C LEU A 80 3.48 2.14 -10.90
N ILE A 81 4.58 1.39 -10.96
CA ILE A 81 4.59 -0.07 -10.93
C ILE A 81 5.06 -0.49 -9.54
N LEU A 82 4.19 -1.16 -8.78
CA LEU A 82 4.48 -1.68 -7.44
C LEU A 82 4.81 -3.16 -7.52
N THR A 83 5.96 -3.56 -7.00
CA THR A 83 6.40 -4.95 -6.95
C THR A 83 7.22 -5.25 -5.69
N SER A 84 7.84 -6.42 -5.59
CA SER A 84 8.67 -6.82 -4.45
C SER A 84 10.11 -7.16 -4.91
N SER A 85 11.08 -6.90 -4.05
CA SER A 85 12.45 -7.44 -4.21
C SER A 85 12.54 -8.93 -3.85
N ASN A 86 11.55 -9.45 -3.13
CA ASN A 86 11.43 -10.86 -2.78
C ASN A 86 10.60 -11.59 -3.86
N ASN A 87 11.21 -12.59 -4.51
CA ASN A 87 10.58 -13.33 -5.61
C ASN A 87 9.58 -14.42 -5.16
N LYS A 88 9.32 -14.57 -3.87
CA LYS A 88 8.34 -15.52 -3.31
C LYS A 88 7.17 -14.81 -2.64
N ILE A 89 7.38 -13.60 -2.14
CA ILE A 89 6.38 -12.85 -1.38
C ILE A 89 6.30 -11.44 -1.96
N PHE A 90 5.14 -11.09 -2.48
CA PHE A 90 4.85 -9.71 -2.84
C PHE A 90 4.72 -8.87 -1.56
N CYS A 91 3.78 -9.23 -0.69
CA CYS A 91 3.58 -8.63 0.62
C CYS A 91 2.77 -9.59 1.50
N ALA A 92 3.24 -9.88 2.71
CA ALA A 92 2.58 -10.79 3.63
C ALA A 92 1.37 -10.19 4.37
N GLY A 93 0.98 -8.95 4.07
CA GLY A 93 -0.10 -8.25 4.75
C GLY A 93 0.35 -7.51 6.00
N LEU A 94 -0.60 -7.21 6.89
CA LEU A 94 -0.33 -6.47 8.12
C LEU A 94 0.62 -7.23 9.04
N ASP A 95 1.54 -6.51 9.67
CA ASP A 95 2.44 -7.10 10.66
C ASP A 95 1.64 -7.45 11.92
N ILE A 96 1.54 -8.75 12.22
CA ILE A 96 0.75 -9.23 13.36
C ILE A 96 1.29 -8.67 14.68
N MET A 97 2.57 -8.34 14.75
CA MET A 97 3.16 -7.76 15.96
C MET A 97 2.63 -6.35 16.28
N GLU A 98 2.05 -5.64 15.31
CA GLU A 98 1.33 -4.39 15.57
C GLU A 98 -0.02 -4.63 16.27
N MET A 99 -0.59 -5.83 16.12
CA MET A 99 -1.93 -6.18 16.60
C MET A 99 -1.91 -7.12 17.82
N TYR A 100 -0.83 -7.83 18.08
CA TYR A 100 -0.71 -8.75 19.21
C TYR A 100 -0.14 -8.03 20.44
N ASN A 101 -0.89 -8.03 21.55
CA ASN A 101 -0.58 -7.28 22.78
C ASN A 101 -0.19 -5.81 22.49
N PRO A 102 -1.02 -5.07 21.73
CA PRO A 102 -0.63 -3.78 21.20
C PRO A 102 -0.62 -2.69 22.29
N GLN A 103 0.22 -1.69 22.08
CA GLN A 103 0.06 -0.39 22.75
C GLN A 103 -1.03 0.39 21.99
N ARG A 104 -2.07 0.87 22.72
CA ARG A 104 -3.25 1.48 22.11
C ARG A 104 -2.92 2.64 21.17
N ASP A 105 -2.03 3.54 21.60
CA ASP A 105 -1.64 4.72 20.80
C ASP A 105 -0.93 4.29 19.51
N ARG A 106 0.00 3.33 19.60
CA ARG A 106 0.70 2.80 18.43
C ARG A 106 -0.26 2.07 17.46
N LEU A 107 -1.21 1.32 18.00
CA LEU A 107 -2.22 0.64 17.18
C LEU A 107 -3.11 1.64 16.43
N THR A 108 -3.47 2.75 17.09
CA THR A 108 -4.22 3.87 16.50
C THR A 108 -3.44 4.52 15.35
N GLU A 109 -2.18 4.85 15.57
CA GLU A 109 -1.30 5.41 14.55
C GLU A 109 -1.08 4.44 13.37
N PHE A 110 -0.87 3.16 13.66
CA PHE A 110 -0.71 2.11 12.65
C PHE A 110 -1.94 2.04 11.73
N TRP A 111 -3.15 2.03 12.31
CA TRP A 111 -4.38 1.98 11.52
C TRP A 111 -4.60 3.25 10.72
N ARG A 112 -4.33 4.40 11.31
CA ARG A 112 -4.39 5.71 10.64
C ARG A 112 -3.45 5.76 9.44
N MET A 113 -2.23 5.24 9.59
CA MET A 113 -1.25 5.22 8.50
C MET A 113 -1.67 4.26 7.39
N LEU A 114 -2.25 3.11 7.74
CA LEU A 114 -2.79 2.18 6.75
C LEU A 114 -3.94 2.80 5.93
N GLN A 115 -4.84 3.54 6.59
CA GLN A 115 -5.88 4.32 5.89
C GLN A 115 -5.28 5.37 4.96
N ASN A 116 -4.21 6.08 5.37
CA ASN A 116 -3.50 7.03 4.50
C ASN A 116 -2.95 6.36 3.26
N VAL A 117 -2.24 5.24 3.42
CA VAL A 117 -1.69 4.46 2.30
C VAL A 117 -2.81 4.04 1.34
N TRP A 118 -3.94 3.54 1.89
CA TRP A 118 -5.08 3.17 1.06
C TRP A 118 -5.64 4.36 0.29
N ILE A 119 -5.91 5.49 0.95
CA ILE A 119 -6.45 6.70 0.31
C ILE A 119 -5.52 7.17 -0.80
N ASN A 120 -4.21 7.27 -0.52
CA ASN A 120 -3.23 7.80 -1.44
C ASN A 120 -2.98 6.87 -2.64
N LEU A 121 -2.98 5.55 -2.44
CA LEU A 121 -2.80 4.60 -3.54
C LEU A 121 -4.09 4.42 -4.35
N TYR A 122 -5.22 4.20 -3.67
CA TYR A 122 -6.51 3.94 -4.32
C TYR A 122 -7.00 5.12 -5.15
N ASN A 123 -6.84 6.35 -4.63
CA ASN A 123 -7.27 7.59 -5.30
C ASN A 123 -6.14 8.30 -6.07
N SER A 124 -4.97 7.68 -6.22
CA SER A 124 -3.83 8.29 -6.90
C SER A 124 -4.17 8.75 -8.31
N ARG A 125 -3.68 9.93 -8.70
CA ARG A 125 -3.77 10.41 -10.09
C ARG A 125 -2.90 9.61 -11.06
N LEU A 126 -1.90 8.89 -10.54
CA LEU A 126 -0.99 8.07 -11.33
C LEU A 126 -1.71 6.85 -11.91
N ILE A 127 -1.21 6.34 -13.02
CA ILE A 127 -1.51 4.97 -13.43
C ILE A 127 -0.81 4.04 -12.45
N THR A 128 -1.54 3.11 -11.84
CA THR A 128 -0.97 2.20 -10.84
C THR A 128 -1.09 0.76 -11.29
N ILE A 129 0.03 0.05 -11.38
CA ILE A 129 0.08 -1.37 -11.76
C ILE A 129 0.74 -2.18 -10.65
N ALA A 130 0.08 -3.22 -10.18
CA ALA A 130 0.67 -4.20 -9.27
C ALA A 130 1.31 -5.35 -10.10
N ALA A 131 2.63 -5.45 -10.03
CA ALA A 131 3.39 -6.57 -10.58
C ALA A 131 3.66 -7.58 -9.44
N ILE A 132 2.73 -8.53 -9.27
CA ILE A 132 2.62 -9.43 -8.12
C ILE A 132 3.53 -10.64 -8.36
N ASN A 133 4.77 -10.56 -7.90
CA ASN A 133 5.81 -11.55 -8.12
C ASN A 133 5.93 -12.61 -7.01
N GLY A 134 4.91 -12.76 -6.17
CA GLY A 134 4.88 -13.71 -5.06
C GLY A 134 3.54 -13.75 -4.35
N HIS A 135 3.44 -14.50 -3.26
CA HIS A 135 2.23 -14.58 -2.43
C HIS A 135 1.80 -13.20 -1.93
N SER A 136 0.49 -12.94 -1.92
CA SER A 136 -0.12 -11.64 -1.64
C SER A 136 -1.37 -11.77 -0.76
N PRO A 137 -1.25 -12.23 0.51
CA PRO A 137 -2.37 -12.30 1.46
C PRO A 137 -2.73 -10.94 2.06
N ALA A 138 -3.97 -10.80 2.54
CA ALA A 138 -4.47 -9.71 3.39
C ALA A 138 -4.10 -8.31 2.84
N GLY A 139 -3.32 -7.53 3.61
CA GLY A 139 -2.83 -6.20 3.17
C GLY A 139 -2.04 -6.22 1.86
N GLY A 140 -1.41 -7.34 1.47
CA GLY A 140 -0.80 -7.51 0.16
C GLY A 140 -1.85 -7.51 -0.96
N CYS A 141 -2.93 -8.25 -0.77
CA CYS A 141 -4.10 -8.23 -1.66
C CYS A 141 -4.73 -6.82 -1.72
N LEU A 142 -4.83 -6.14 -0.58
CA LEU A 142 -5.30 -4.75 -0.54
C LEU A 142 -4.46 -3.84 -1.43
N LEU A 143 -3.13 -3.84 -1.29
CA LEU A 143 -2.26 -3.02 -2.13
C LEU A 143 -2.47 -3.32 -3.62
N ALA A 144 -2.63 -4.59 -3.98
CA ALA A 144 -2.89 -5.01 -5.35
C ALA A 144 -4.27 -4.51 -5.86
N THR A 145 -5.33 -4.63 -5.05
CA THR A 145 -6.69 -4.19 -5.44
C THR A 145 -6.85 -2.66 -5.45
N CYS A 146 -5.94 -1.92 -4.82
CA CYS A 146 -5.88 -0.46 -4.97
C CYS A 146 -5.37 -0.02 -6.34
N CYS A 147 -4.55 -0.83 -7.00
CA CYS A 147 -3.97 -0.53 -8.31
C CYS A 147 -5.02 -0.63 -9.43
N ASP A 148 -4.72 0.03 -10.56
CA ASP A 148 -5.60 0.03 -11.73
C ASP A 148 -5.51 -1.30 -12.50
N TYR A 149 -4.33 -1.95 -12.51
CA TYR A 149 -4.09 -3.21 -13.19
C TYR A 149 -3.19 -4.14 -12.35
N ARG A 150 -3.36 -5.44 -12.48
CA ARG A 150 -2.66 -6.50 -11.73
C ARG A 150 -2.11 -7.56 -12.67
N VAL A 151 -0.78 -7.65 -12.75
CA VAL A 151 -0.09 -8.77 -13.39
C VAL A 151 0.44 -9.68 -12.29
N MET A 152 0.23 -10.99 -12.37
CA MET A 152 0.66 -11.92 -11.33
C MET A 152 1.45 -13.10 -11.91
N VAL A 153 2.50 -13.49 -11.19
CA VAL A 153 3.27 -14.70 -11.50
C VAL A 153 2.47 -15.94 -11.14
N GLN A 154 2.54 -16.95 -11.98
CA GLN A 154 1.91 -18.27 -11.76
C GLN A 154 2.38 -18.96 -10.47
N ASN A 155 1.60 -19.92 -9.94
CA ASN A 155 1.92 -20.77 -8.79
C ASN A 155 2.03 -20.02 -7.44
N PHE A 156 1.40 -18.87 -7.29
CA PHE A 156 1.27 -18.14 -6.04
C PHE A 156 -0.20 -18.00 -5.62
N THR A 157 -0.45 -17.34 -4.50
CA THR A 157 -1.80 -17.12 -3.98
C THR A 157 -2.02 -15.66 -3.60
N ILE A 158 -3.28 -15.21 -3.75
CA ILE A 158 -3.74 -13.86 -3.40
C ILE A 158 -5.12 -13.93 -2.75
N GLY A 159 -5.41 -13.07 -1.79
CA GLY A 159 -6.74 -12.99 -1.17
C GLY A 159 -6.76 -12.24 0.15
N LEU A 160 -7.97 -11.84 0.57
CA LEU A 160 -8.26 -11.28 1.89
C LEU A 160 -8.57 -12.44 2.84
N ASN A 161 -7.58 -12.85 3.64
CA ASN A 161 -7.68 -14.03 4.50
C ASN A 161 -7.84 -13.70 5.99
N GLU A 162 -8.25 -12.49 6.32
CA GLU A 162 -8.42 -11.98 7.68
C GLU A 162 -9.31 -12.90 8.55
N THR A 163 -10.41 -13.39 8.00
CA THR A 163 -11.35 -14.25 8.74
C THR A 163 -10.73 -15.58 9.16
N GLN A 164 -9.76 -16.12 8.43
CA GLN A 164 -9.00 -17.31 8.85
C GLN A 164 -8.07 -17.02 10.05
N LEU A 165 -7.73 -15.76 10.28
CA LEU A 165 -6.92 -15.31 11.41
C LEU A 165 -7.77 -14.94 12.63
N GLY A 166 -9.10 -15.03 12.54
CA GLY A 166 -10.02 -14.59 13.58
C GLY A 166 -10.18 -13.07 13.66
N ILE A 167 -9.77 -12.34 12.62
CA ILE A 167 -10.00 -10.91 12.46
C ILE A 167 -10.91 -10.65 11.25
N ILE A 168 -11.38 -9.42 11.10
CA ILE A 168 -12.29 -9.04 10.01
C ILE A 168 -11.59 -8.06 9.05
N PRO A 169 -11.76 -8.21 7.72
CA PRO A 169 -11.34 -7.17 6.80
C PRO A 169 -12.22 -5.92 7.01
N PRO A 170 -11.64 -4.73 7.11
CA PRO A 170 -12.43 -3.50 7.22
C PRO A 170 -13.22 -3.25 5.93
N PHE A 171 -14.31 -2.46 6.03
CA PHE A 171 -15.20 -2.24 4.90
C PHE A 171 -14.47 -1.70 3.64
N TRP A 172 -13.45 -0.89 3.81
CA TRP A 172 -12.70 -0.33 2.68
C TRP A 172 -11.74 -1.33 2.01
N PHE A 173 -11.29 -2.40 2.71
CA PHE A 173 -10.66 -3.57 2.05
C PHE A 173 -11.69 -4.29 1.16
N VAL A 174 -12.87 -4.56 1.75
CA VAL A 174 -14.00 -5.20 1.04
C VAL A 174 -14.41 -4.37 -0.17
N ASP A 175 -14.60 -3.05 0.01
CA ASP A 175 -14.95 -2.10 -1.04
C ASP A 175 -13.92 -2.11 -2.19
N SER A 176 -12.62 -2.28 -1.88
CA SER A 176 -11.56 -2.36 -2.91
C SER A 176 -11.68 -3.64 -3.73
N MET A 177 -11.82 -4.81 -3.07
CA MET A 177 -11.98 -6.10 -3.74
C MET A 177 -13.28 -6.15 -4.54
N GLU A 178 -14.39 -5.64 -3.98
CA GLU A 178 -15.69 -5.55 -4.66
C GLU A 178 -15.61 -4.73 -5.95
N GLY A 179 -14.83 -3.65 -5.93
CA GLY A 179 -14.59 -2.85 -7.12
C GLY A 179 -13.87 -3.60 -8.26
N VAL A 180 -13.23 -4.73 -7.95
CA VAL A 180 -12.48 -5.55 -8.90
C VAL A 180 -13.28 -6.78 -9.34
N ILE A 181 -13.78 -7.58 -8.38
CA ILE A 181 -14.43 -8.88 -8.68
C ILE A 181 -15.95 -8.90 -8.46
N GLY A 182 -16.54 -7.76 -8.12
CA GLY A 182 -17.97 -7.63 -7.85
C GLY A 182 -18.40 -8.20 -6.49
N TYR A 183 -19.63 -7.84 -6.08
CA TYR A 183 -20.15 -8.12 -4.74
C TYR A 183 -20.11 -9.61 -4.38
N ARG A 184 -20.69 -10.47 -5.24
CA ARG A 184 -20.87 -11.88 -4.90
C ARG A 184 -19.57 -12.65 -4.71
N GLN A 185 -18.56 -12.40 -5.54
CA GLN A 185 -17.27 -13.05 -5.42
C GLN A 185 -16.53 -12.55 -4.16
N THR A 186 -16.61 -11.24 -3.91
CA THR A 186 -16.03 -10.63 -2.70
C THR A 186 -16.67 -11.16 -1.43
N GLU A 187 -18.00 -11.23 -1.37
CA GLU A 187 -18.74 -11.77 -0.23
C GLU A 187 -18.28 -13.20 0.11
N LYS A 188 -18.22 -14.06 -0.90
CA LYS A 188 -17.76 -15.46 -0.75
C LYS A 188 -16.29 -15.54 -0.32
N ALA A 189 -15.43 -14.72 -0.94
CA ALA A 189 -14.01 -14.72 -0.65
C ALA A 189 -13.70 -14.24 0.78
N CYS A 190 -14.27 -13.08 1.18
CA CYS A 190 -14.02 -12.50 2.50
C CYS A 190 -14.59 -13.34 3.64
N GLN A 191 -15.81 -13.87 3.51
CA GLN A 191 -16.40 -14.71 4.57
C GLN A 191 -15.60 -16.01 4.83
N LYS A 192 -15.00 -16.58 3.78
CA LYS A 192 -14.18 -17.80 3.88
C LYS A 192 -12.69 -17.50 4.11
N GLY A 193 -12.27 -16.24 3.99
CA GLY A 193 -10.86 -15.87 3.99
C GLY A 193 -10.08 -16.58 2.86
N LEU A 194 -10.66 -16.64 1.65
CA LEU A 194 -10.10 -17.45 0.56
C LEU A 194 -8.77 -16.90 0.09
N MET A 195 -7.77 -17.79 0.04
CA MET A 195 -6.55 -17.60 -0.71
C MET A 195 -6.73 -18.29 -2.07
N MET A 196 -6.92 -17.50 -3.11
CA MET A 196 -7.07 -17.97 -4.49
C MET A 196 -5.69 -18.28 -5.08
N THR A 197 -5.57 -19.37 -5.84
CA THR A 197 -4.40 -19.57 -6.71
C THR A 197 -4.39 -18.49 -7.79
N THR A 198 -3.25 -18.31 -8.47
CA THR A 198 -3.14 -17.34 -9.56
C THR A 198 -4.20 -17.56 -10.62
N GLU A 199 -4.46 -18.83 -10.99
CA GLU A 199 -5.46 -19.23 -11.98
C GLU A 199 -6.88 -18.88 -11.53
N GLN A 200 -7.24 -19.21 -10.29
CA GLN A 200 -8.53 -18.86 -9.71
C GLN A 200 -8.74 -17.34 -9.62
N ALA A 201 -7.68 -16.61 -9.27
CA ALA A 201 -7.72 -15.15 -9.22
C ALA A 201 -7.93 -14.54 -10.61
N PHE A 202 -7.34 -15.12 -11.64
CA PHE A 202 -7.55 -14.72 -13.04
C PHE A 202 -8.97 -15.02 -13.50
N GLU A 203 -9.50 -16.22 -13.22
CA GLU A 203 -10.86 -16.62 -13.58
C GLU A 203 -11.95 -15.70 -13.02
N VAL A 204 -11.76 -15.19 -11.79
CA VAL A 204 -12.74 -14.26 -11.17
C VAL A 204 -12.44 -12.78 -11.47
N GLY A 205 -11.37 -12.48 -12.21
CA GLY A 205 -10.97 -11.12 -12.55
C GLY A 205 -10.23 -10.36 -11.43
N LEU A 206 -9.77 -11.05 -10.37
CA LEU A 206 -8.94 -10.44 -9.33
C LEU A 206 -7.53 -10.10 -9.85
N VAL A 207 -7.07 -10.84 -10.85
CA VAL A 207 -5.82 -10.62 -11.58
C VAL A 207 -6.15 -10.47 -13.06
N ASP A 208 -5.53 -9.49 -13.71
CA ASP A 208 -5.83 -9.14 -15.11
C ASP A 208 -4.96 -9.92 -16.10
N GLU A 209 -3.73 -10.32 -15.71
CA GLU A 209 -2.80 -11.10 -16.54
C GLU A 209 -1.96 -12.06 -15.70
N VAL A 210 -1.75 -13.28 -16.19
CA VAL A 210 -0.88 -14.31 -15.56
C VAL A 210 0.36 -14.52 -16.42
N VAL A 211 1.52 -14.52 -15.77
CA VAL A 211 2.82 -14.54 -16.46
C VAL A 211 3.84 -15.44 -15.76
N THR A 212 4.96 -15.70 -16.42
CA THR A 212 6.14 -16.30 -15.78
C THR A 212 6.97 -15.25 -15.05
N PRO A 213 7.82 -15.65 -14.06
CA PRO A 213 8.61 -14.70 -13.27
C PRO A 213 9.52 -13.78 -14.09
N GLU A 214 10.04 -14.28 -15.22
CA GLU A 214 11.06 -13.59 -16.03
C GLU A 214 10.49 -12.34 -16.72
N ILE A 215 9.19 -12.35 -17.07
CA ILE A 215 8.59 -11.32 -17.91
C ILE A 215 7.63 -10.38 -17.17
N ILE A 216 7.44 -10.56 -15.85
CA ILE A 216 6.41 -9.80 -15.11
C ILE A 216 6.63 -8.28 -15.18
N ILE A 217 7.87 -7.82 -15.07
CA ILE A 217 8.16 -6.37 -15.14
C ILE A 217 7.98 -5.86 -16.57
N GLU A 218 8.41 -6.61 -17.57
CA GLU A 218 8.19 -6.27 -18.97
C GLU A 218 6.70 -6.13 -19.28
N LYS A 219 5.89 -7.08 -18.83
CA LYS A 219 4.42 -7.05 -19.02
C LYS A 219 3.76 -5.85 -18.33
N ALA A 220 4.12 -5.59 -17.07
CA ALA A 220 3.65 -4.39 -16.37
C ALA A 220 4.04 -3.09 -17.09
N GLN A 221 5.27 -3.02 -17.62
CA GLN A 221 5.73 -1.86 -18.40
C GLN A 221 4.99 -1.73 -19.74
N ASN A 222 4.69 -2.84 -20.42
CA ASN A 222 3.96 -2.82 -21.68
C ASN A 222 2.50 -2.38 -21.47
N GLU A 223 1.85 -2.86 -20.42
CA GLU A 223 0.54 -2.40 -20.03
C GLU A 223 0.56 -0.91 -19.66
N MET A 224 1.52 -0.47 -18.85
CA MET A 224 1.72 0.94 -18.52
C MET A 224 1.81 1.82 -19.79
N LYS A 225 2.54 1.38 -20.82
CA LYS A 225 2.63 2.11 -22.11
C LYS A 225 1.27 2.27 -22.79
N SER A 226 0.37 1.29 -22.65
CA SER A 226 -0.98 1.35 -23.22
C SER A 226 -1.80 2.47 -22.56
N TRP A 227 -1.74 2.54 -21.23
CA TRP A 227 -2.42 3.56 -20.43
C TRP A 227 -1.86 4.97 -20.64
N LEU A 228 -0.54 5.10 -20.82
CA LEU A 228 0.13 6.37 -21.06
C LEU A 228 -0.28 7.05 -22.39
N LYS A 229 -0.90 6.32 -23.32
CA LYS A 229 -1.47 6.86 -24.57
C LYS A 229 -2.77 7.64 -24.32
N ILE A 230 -3.46 7.38 -23.21
CA ILE A 230 -4.71 8.03 -22.86
C ILE A 230 -4.41 9.41 -22.25
N PRO A 231 -5.13 10.48 -22.64
CA PRO A 231 -4.94 11.80 -22.05
C PRO A 231 -5.07 11.79 -20.53
N ASP A 232 -4.02 12.24 -19.82
CA ASP A 232 -3.91 12.12 -18.37
C ASP A 232 -5.10 12.73 -17.62
N PHE A 233 -5.55 13.93 -18.04
CA PHE A 233 -6.67 14.61 -17.38
C PHE A 233 -7.97 13.81 -17.45
N ALA A 234 -8.28 13.23 -18.62
CA ALA A 234 -9.52 12.47 -18.82
C ALA A 234 -9.50 11.18 -17.99
N ARG A 235 -8.37 10.45 -18.03
CA ARG A 235 -8.16 9.25 -17.24
C ARG A 235 -8.24 9.51 -15.74
N GLN A 236 -7.56 10.57 -15.26
CA GLN A 236 -7.54 10.94 -13.84
C GLN A 236 -8.95 11.31 -13.34
N LEU A 237 -9.68 12.15 -14.08
CA LEU A 237 -11.04 12.54 -13.70
C LEU A 237 -11.98 11.33 -13.68
N THR A 238 -11.88 10.43 -14.68
CA THR A 238 -12.67 9.18 -14.72
C THR A 238 -12.37 8.31 -13.50
N LYS A 239 -11.09 8.07 -13.20
CA LYS A 239 -10.66 7.29 -12.02
C LYS A 239 -11.20 7.90 -10.73
N THR A 240 -11.03 9.20 -10.53
CA THR A 240 -11.53 9.92 -9.37
C THR A 240 -13.05 9.78 -9.24
N GLN A 241 -13.79 9.98 -10.33
CA GLN A 241 -15.25 9.85 -10.34
C GLN A 241 -15.70 8.44 -9.93
N MET A 242 -15.06 7.40 -10.45
CA MET A 242 -15.40 6.01 -10.13
C MET A 242 -15.06 5.61 -8.69
N LYS A 243 -13.96 6.14 -8.14
CA LYS A 243 -13.46 5.76 -6.80
C LYS A 243 -13.96 6.68 -5.67
N LYS A 244 -14.45 7.87 -6.02
CA LYS A 244 -14.83 8.93 -5.06
C LYS A 244 -15.77 8.47 -3.94
N ALA A 245 -16.84 7.76 -4.28
CA ALA A 245 -17.83 7.33 -3.29
C ALA A 245 -17.22 6.45 -2.17
N LYS A 246 -16.28 5.56 -2.52
CA LYS A 246 -15.59 4.69 -1.57
C LYS A 246 -14.59 5.46 -0.72
N VAL A 247 -13.88 6.41 -1.32
CA VAL A 247 -12.95 7.31 -0.61
C VAL A 247 -13.70 8.21 0.37
N ASP A 248 -14.77 8.88 -0.07
CA ASP A 248 -15.60 9.74 0.77
C ASP A 248 -16.23 8.95 1.94
N LYS A 249 -16.64 7.69 1.71
CA LYS A 249 -17.17 6.81 2.76
C LYS A 249 -16.15 6.56 3.87
N LEU A 250 -14.87 6.33 3.53
CA LEU A 250 -13.82 6.18 4.55
C LEU A 250 -13.53 7.51 5.23
N LEU A 251 -13.37 8.60 4.46
CA LEU A 251 -13.06 9.92 5.02
C LEU A 251 -14.12 10.38 6.03
N ALA A 252 -15.40 10.14 5.74
CA ALA A 252 -16.52 10.51 6.62
C ALA A 252 -16.56 9.68 7.93
N ARG A 253 -15.99 8.47 7.93
CA ARG A 253 -16.05 7.53 9.07
C ARG A 253 -14.68 7.17 9.62
N ARG A 254 -13.67 7.95 9.31
CA ARG A 254 -12.28 7.63 9.55
C ARG A 254 -11.97 7.35 11.02
N GLU A 255 -12.36 8.25 11.90
CA GLU A 255 -12.11 8.10 13.34
C GLU A 255 -12.97 7.00 13.95
N GLU A 256 -14.23 6.83 13.50
CA GLU A 256 -15.10 5.71 13.89
C GLU A 256 -14.48 4.36 13.52
N ASP A 257 -13.92 4.24 12.31
CA ASP A 257 -13.25 3.02 11.83
C ASP A 257 -12.00 2.71 12.65
N ILE A 258 -11.19 3.72 13.01
CA ILE A 258 -10.03 3.56 13.88
C ILE A 258 -10.47 3.06 15.27
N GLU A 259 -11.45 3.70 15.87
CA GLU A 259 -11.95 3.32 17.20
C GLU A 259 -12.54 1.90 17.18
N HIS A 260 -13.32 1.57 16.15
CA HIS A 260 -13.87 0.24 15.96
C HIS A 260 -12.77 -0.81 15.85
N PHE A 261 -11.76 -0.58 15.03
CA PHE A 261 -10.63 -1.49 14.86
C PHE A 261 -9.86 -1.69 16.16
N VAL A 262 -9.48 -0.61 16.85
CA VAL A 262 -8.73 -0.67 18.11
C VAL A 262 -9.52 -1.44 19.17
N ASN A 263 -10.81 -1.16 19.32
CA ASN A 263 -11.67 -1.85 20.27
C ASN A 263 -11.92 -3.32 19.90
N PHE A 264 -11.94 -3.65 18.61
CA PHE A 264 -12.08 -5.02 18.14
C PHE A 264 -10.80 -5.83 18.37
N ILE A 265 -9.64 -5.31 17.97
CA ILE A 265 -8.35 -6.02 18.09
C ILE A 265 -7.97 -6.29 19.55
N THR A 266 -8.30 -5.37 20.47
CA THR A 266 -7.97 -5.51 21.90
C THR A 266 -8.89 -6.47 22.67
N LYS A 267 -9.92 -7.08 22.02
CA LYS A 267 -10.76 -8.10 22.67
C LYS A 267 -9.96 -9.38 23.00
N ASP A 268 -10.18 -9.95 24.17
CA ASP A 268 -9.50 -11.18 24.61
C ASP A 268 -9.62 -12.33 23.60
N SER A 269 -10.80 -12.49 22.98
CA SER A 269 -11.02 -13.53 21.97
C SER A 269 -10.13 -13.35 20.73
N VAL A 270 -9.94 -12.10 20.28
CA VAL A 270 -9.08 -11.77 19.14
C VAL A 270 -7.62 -11.95 19.52
N GLN A 271 -7.20 -11.48 20.71
CA GLN A 271 -5.84 -11.64 21.19
C GLN A 271 -5.45 -13.12 21.33
N LYS A 272 -6.36 -13.98 21.82
CA LYS A 272 -6.16 -15.44 21.84
C LYS A 272 -5.98 -16.03 20.45
N ALA A 273 -6.80 -15.61 19.48
CA ALA A 273 -6.69 -16.08 18.09
C ALA A 273 -5.35 -15.68 17.46
N LEU A 274 -4.92 -14.43 17.64
CA LEU A 274 -3.63 -13.92 17.15
C LEU A 274 -2.46 -14.65 17.82
N GLY A 275 -2.51 -14.89 19.13
CA GLY A 275 -1.51 -15.65 19.86
C GLY A 275 -1.37 -17.09 19.34
N PHE A 276 -2.49 -17.78 19.14
CA PHE A 276 -2.50 -19.12 18.56
C PHE A 276 -1.91 -19.16 17.14
N TYR A 277 -2.23 -18.18 16.31
CA TYR A 277 -1.66 -18.07 14.96
C TYR A 277 -0.14 -17.87 15.00
N LEU A 278 0.36 -16.99 15.88
CA LEU A 278 1.79 -16.77 16.06
C LEU A 278 2.54 -18.04 16.51
N GLU A 279 1.95 -18.85 17.40
CA GLU A 279 2.51 -20.13 17.82
C GLU A 279 2.58 -21.11 16.64
N GLN A 280 1.52 -21.20 15.83
CA GLN A 280 1.54 -22.04 14.64
C GLN A 280 2.64 -21.61 13.63
N MET A 281 2.83 -20.31 13.44
CA MET A 281 3.91 -19.81 12.57
C MET A 281 5.30 -20.20 13.10
N LYS A 282 5.56 -20.04 14.40
CA LYS A 282 6.82 -20.46 15.04
C LYS A 282 7.07 -21.96 14.86
N ASN A 283 6.05 -22.79 15.08
CA ASN A 283 6.15 -24.25 14.94
C ASN A 283 6.41 -24.68 13.48
N LYS A 284 5.85 -23.99 12.50
CA LYS A 284 6.14 -24.22 11.07
C LYS A 284 7.56 -23.79 10.68
N ALA A 285 8.06 -22.71 11.26
CA ALA A 285 9.43 -22.24 11.02
C ALA A 285 10.49 -23.17 11.62
N ALA A 286 10.21 -23.75 12.80
CA ALA A 286 11.10 -24.70 13.47
C ALA A 286 11.17 -26.09 12.80
N LYS A 287 10.22 -26.42 11.90
CA LYS A 287 10.17 -27.69 11.15
C LYS A 287 10.81 -27.62 9.77
N LYS A 288 11.26 -26.45 9.34
CA LYS A 288 12.01 -26.18 8.09
C LYS A 288 13.49 -26.05 8.36
#